data_3c3b0f2249e2c0ba91f20c9ff2cb2a20
#
_entry.id   3c3b0f2249e2c0ba91f20c9ff2cb2a20
#
_cell.length_a   1.000
_cell.length_b   1.000
_cell.length_c   1.000
_cell.angle_alpha   90.00
_cell.angle_beta   90.00
_cell.angle_gamma   90.00
#
_symmetry.space_group_name_H-M   'P 1'
#
loop_
_entity.id
_entity.type
_entity.pdbx_description
1 polymer ?
#
loop_
_entity_poly.entity_id
_entity_poly.type
_entity_poly.pdbx_seq_one_letter_code
_entity_poly.pdbx_strand_id
1 'polypeptide(L)'
;MAYKVALVTDSTCDIPKEWLEKYEITVVPMTVIFGDQAYMDGRDITPLEFYERLKTDPHHPTTSQPTPEDFVKAYEKATESGAEEVLTIVISSQMSGTYDSAVRAAQMFEKSVQVLDSHNNSMGLGWQVIAAARTREAGGDLAAMMESAKKVSAKMVYYVALDTIEYLSKGGRIGGAVKFLDSILKVKPLIYVKPETGTVAPALPSRSRAGVLKSLYNEFFKHIDTSKPMHITILHNNAEKDAKAIEARVREEYSPLEIFTTIVTPILGVHTGPGAVAICGYAE
;
A
#
# COMPACT_ATOMS: atom_id res chain seq x y z
N MET A 1 -13.77 -12.44 22.10
CA MET A 1 -15.14 -11.91 21.85
C MET A 1 -15.18 -11.47 20.41
N ALA A 2 -16.28 -11.70 19.70
CA ALA A 2 -16.41 -11.20 18.33
C ALA A 2 -16.44 -9.66 18.32
N TYR A 3 -15.74 -9.05 17.35
CA TYR A 3 -15.81 -7.61 17.16
C TYR A 3 -17.17 -7.20 16.60
N LYS A 4 -17.70 -6.05 17.04
CA LYS A 4 -18.95 -5.49 16.48
C LYS A 4 -18.77 -4.98 15.06
N VAL A 5 -17.56 -4.49 14.73
CA VAL A 5 -17.19 -3.96 13.42
C VAL A 5 -16.14 -4.87 12.78
N ALA A 6 -16.44 -5.45 11.63
CA ALA A 6 -15.48 -6.16 10.82
C ALA A 6 -14.59 -5.18 10.04
N LEU A 7 -13.36 -5.56 9.77
CA LEU A 7 -12.39 -4.73 9.02
C LEU A 7 -11.95 -5.43 7.74
N VAL A 8 -12.14 -4.75 6.62
CA VAL A 8 -11.84 -5.26 5.27
C VAL A 8 -10.90 -4.30 4.56
N THR A 9 -9.97 -4.84 3.78
CA THR A 9 -9.06 -4.08 2.91
C THR A 9 -8.77 -4.85 1.63
N ASP A 10 -8.02 -4.28 0.69
CA ASP A 10 -7.54 -4.98 -0.50
C ASP A 10 -6.07 -5.43 -0.38
N SER A 11 -5.63 -6.28 -1.28
CA SER A 11 -4.30 -6.90 -1.21
C SER A 11 -3.13 -5.94 -1.44
N THR A 12 -3.38 -4.68 -1.80
CA THR A 12 -2.30 -3.69 -1.93
C THR A 12 -1.85 -3.10 -0.58
N CYS A 13 -2.40 -3.54 0.54
CA CYS A 13 -2.12 -2.97 1.87
C CYS A 13 -0.71 -3.26 2.40
N ASP A 14 -0.01 -4.27 1.87
CA ASP A 14 1.32 -4.74 2.32
C ASP A 14 1.46 -5.00 3.83
N ILE A 15 0.34 -5.18 4.53
CA ILE A 15 0.32 -5.50 5.96
C ILE A 15 0.90 -6.90 6.18
N PRO A 16 1.87 -7.08 7.12
CA PRO A 16 2.39 -8.39 7.46
C PRO A 16 1.28 -9.38 7.82
N LYS A 17 1.42 -10.64 7.37
CA LYS A 17 0.42 -11.68 7.56
C LYS A 17 0.04 -11.88 9.03
N GLU A 18 1.02 -11.86 9.91
CA GLU A 18 0.82 -11.98 11.36
C GLU A 18 -0.02 -10.83 11.95
N TRP A 19 -0.01 -9.64 11.33
CA TRP A 19 -0.87 -8.53 11.75
C TRP A 19 -2.27 -8.65 11.16
N LEU A 20 -2.40 -9.15 9.91
CA LEU A 20 -3.72 -9.47 9.33
C LEU A 20 -4.47 -10.50 10.20
N GLU A 21 -3.76 -11.55 10.63
CA GLU A 21 -4.29 -12.59 11.50
C GLU A 21 -4.60 -12.07 12.90
N LYS A 22 -3.64 -11.36 13.53
CA LYS A 22 -3.80 -10.78 14.87
C LYS A 22 -5.02 -9.87 14.96
N TYR A 23 -5.19 -9.01 13.97
CA TYR A 23 -6.27 -8.01 13.95
C TYR A 23 -7.50 -8.49 13.18
N GLU A 24 -7.62 -9.77 12.84
CA GLU A 24 -8.77 -10.32 12.10
C GLU A 24 -9.19 -9.41 10.94
N ILE A 25 -8.23 -9.04 10.07
CA ILE A 25 -8.45 -8.19 8.90
C ILE A 25 -8.71 -9.09 7.69
N THR A 26 -9.84 -8.91 7.04
CA THR A 26 -10.17 -9.63 5.79
C THR A 26 -9.59 -8.87 4.60
N VAL A 27 -8.82 -9.57 3.77
CA VAL A 27 -8.20 -9.02 2.56
C VAL A 27 -8.93 -9.52 1.32
N VAL A 28 -9.32 -8.58 0.45
CA VAL A 28 -9.88 -8.88 -0.88
C VAL A 28 -8.74 -8.89 -1.89
N PRO A 29 -8.44 -10.04 -2.52
CA PRO A 29 -7.32 -10.13 -3.45
C PRO A 29 -7.62 -9.40 -4.76
N MET A 30 -6.64 -8.65 -5.25
CA MET A 30 -6.58 -8.17 -6.63
C MET A 30 -5.94 -9.24 -7.53
N THR A 31 -5.99 -9.07 -8.84
CA THR A 31 -5.48 -10.06 -9.80
C THR A 31 -4.31 -9.51 -10.60
N VAL A 32 -3.22 -10.29 -10.69
CA VAL A 32 -2.11 -10.09 -11.64
C VAL A 32 -2.32 -10.98 -12.84
N ILE A 33 -2.10 -10.47 -14.04
CA ILE A 33 -2.30 -11.19 -15.30
C ILE A 33 -1.01 -11.17 -16.12
N PHE A 34 -0.47 -12.36 -16.41
CA PHE A 34 0.65 -12.57 -17.34
C PHE A 34 0.13 -13.27 -18.61
N GLY A 35 0.08 -12.56 -19.74
CA GLY A 35 -0.55 -13.09 -20.96
C GLY A 35 -2.01 -13.48 -20.69
N ASP A 36 -2.33 -14.78 -20.83
CA ASP A 36 -3.66 -15.32 -20.60
C ASP A 36 -3.85 -15.93 -19.19
N GLN A 37 -2.83 -15.85 -18.33
CA GLN A 37 -2.84 -16.45 -16.99
C GLN A 37 -3.10 -15.40 -15.91
N ALA A 38 -4.15 -15.61 -15.12
CA ALA A 38 -4.56 -14.74 -14.02
C ALA A 38 -4.23 -15.38 -12.66
N TYR A 39 -3.70 -14.58 -11.73
CA TYR A 39 -3.29 -15.01 -10.39
C TYR A 39 -3.84 -14.04 -9.35
N MET A 40 -4.53 -14.55 -8.35
CA MET A 40 -4.95 -13.75 -7.19
C MET A 40 -3.76 -13.44 -6.30
N ASP A 41 -3.53 -12.17 -6.06
CA ASP A 41 -2.45 -11.65 -5.24
C ASP A 41 -2.51 -12.18 -3.80
N GLY A 42 -1.38 -12.68 -3.30
CA GLY A 42 -1.26 -13.27 -1.97
C GLY A 42 -1.94 -14.64 -1.77
N ARG A 43 -2.64 -15.16 -2.80
CA ARG A 43 -3.26 -16.49 -2.79
C ARG A 43 -2.63 -17.43 -3.81
N ASP A 44 -2.55 -17.03 -5.08
CA ASP A 44 -2.10 -17.86 -6.19
C ASP A 44 -0.66 -17.52 -6.61
N ILE A 45 -0.15 -16.37 -6.19
CA ILE A 45 1.21 -15.91 -6.42
C ILE A 45 1.72 -15.12 -5.22
N THR A 46 2.94 -15.44 -4.78
CA THR A 46 3.65 -14.68 -3.74
C THR A 46 4.49 -13.55 -4.35
N PRO A 47 4.89 -12.53 -3.57
CA PRO A 47 5.78 -11.48 -4.06
C PRO A 47 7.09 -12.03 -4.63
N LEU A 48 7.72 -13.01 -4.00
CA LEU A 48 8.98 -13.59 -4.48
C LEU A 48 8.80 -14.28 -5.83
N GLU A 49 7.78 -15.12 -5.98
CA GLU A 49 7.46 -15.79 -7.25
C GLU A 49 7.15 -14.77 -8.36
N PHE A 50 6.42 -13.72 -8.03
CA PHE A 50 6.12 -12.63 -8.97
C PHE A 50 7.40 -11.95 -9.48
N TYR A 51 8.32 -11.52 -8.59
CA TYR A 51 9.53 -10.83 -9.00
C TYR A 51 10.49 -11.75 -9.77
N GLU A 52 10.53 -13.05 -9.49
CA GLU A 52 11.30 -14.00 -10.29
C GLU A 52 10.69 -14.17 -11.69
N ARG A 53 9.37 -14.31 -11.77
CA ARG A 53 8.66 -14.42 -13.04
C ARG A 53 8.78 -13.13 -13.87
N LEU A 54 8.69 -11.97 -13.25
CA LEU A 54 8.82 -10.67 -13.94
C LEU A 54 10.16 -10.52 -14.70
N LYS A 55 11.22 -11.24 -14.30
CA LYS A 55 12.51 -11.23 -14.97
C LYS A 55 12.54 -12.07 -16.25
N THR A 56 11.71 -13.10 -16.34
CA THR A 56 11.81 -14.16 -17.36
C THR A 56 10.60 -14.25 -18.28
N ASP A 57 9.44 -13.78 -17.84
CA ASP A 57 8.20 -13.81 -18.64
C ASP A 57 8.28 -12.76 -19.78
N PRO A 58 8.02 -13.17 -21.03
CA PRO A 58 8.05 -12.24 -22.17
C PRO A 58 6.89 -11.21 -22.14
N HIS A 59 5.82 -11.50 -21.37
CA HIS A 59 4.67 -10.63 -21.27
C HIS A 59 4.81 -9.66 -20.11
N HIS A 60 4.67 -8.36 -20.38
CA HIS A 60 4.53 -7.39 -19.31
C HIS A 60 3.20 -7.63 -18.58
N PRO A 61 3.22 -7.87 -17.25
CA PRO A 61 1.99 -8.16 -16.52
C PRO A 61 1.06 -6.94 -16.45
N THR A 62 -0.23 -7.22 -16.30
CA THR A 62 -1.26 -6.23 -16.02
C THR A 62 -2.00 -6.58 -14.72
N THR A 63 -2.84 -5.67 -14.23
CA THR A 63 -3.61 -5.88 -13.00
C THR A 63 -5.09 -5.65 -13.23
N SER A 64 -5.92 -6.37 -12.46
CA SER A 64 -7.37 -6.15 -12.41
C SER A 64 -7.81 -5.94 -10.97
N GLN A 65 -8.73 -4.99 -10.78
CA GLN A 65 -9.39 -4.73 -9.50
C GLN A 65 -10.37 -5.85 -9.16
N PRO A 66 -10.73 -6.06 -7.87
CA PRO A 66 -11.79 -6.97 -7.46
C PRO A 66 -13.15 -6.51 -8.00
N THR A 67 -14.05 -7.46 -8.22
CA THR A 67 -15.44 -7.16 -8.55
C THR A 67 -16.25 -6.79 -7.28
N PRO A 68 -17.44 -6.16 -7.42
CA PRO A 68 -18.33 -5.97 -6.28
C PRO A 68 -18.70 -7.29 -5.58
N GLU A 69 -18.88 -8.36 -6.33
CA GLU A 69 -19.21 -9.70 -5.79
C GLU A 69 -18.07 -10.28 -4.94
N ASP A 70 -16.81 -9.98 -5.27
CA ASP A 70 -15.66 -10.41 -4.46
C ASP A 70 -15.67 -9.69 -3.10
N PHE A 71 -16.05 -8.42 -3.06
CA PHE A 71 -16.25 -7.66 -1.82
C PHE A 71 -17.44 -8.18 -1.01
N VAL A 72 -18.59 -8.50 -1.66
CA VAL A 72 -19.75 -9.08 -0.95
C VAL A 72 -19.34 -10.36 -0.24
N LYS A 73 -18.66 -11.29 -0.94
CA LYS A 73 -18.13 -12.52 -0.31
C LYS A 73 -17.19 -12.25 0.86
N ALA A 74 -16.37 -11.20 0.74
CA ALA A 74 -15.47 -10.79 1.83
C ALA A 74 -16.24 -10.23 3.02
N TYR A 75 -17.32 -9.48 2.80
CA TYR A 75 -18.20 -8.96 3.86
C TYR A 75 -18.96 -10.10 4.56
N GLU A 76 -19.49 -11.07 3.80
CA GLU A 76 -20.10 -12.28 4.35
C GLU A 76 -19.13 -12.97 5.30
N LYS A 77 -17.94 -13.32 4.80
CA LYS A 77 -16.88 -13.96 5.58
C LYS A 77 -16.47 -13.14 6.82
N ALA A 78 -16.26 -11.83 6.66
CA ALA A 78 -15.81 -10.96 7.75
C ALA A 78 -16.86 -10.80 8.85
N THR A 79 -18.13 -11.05 8.54
CA THR A 79 -19.25 -10.93 9.50
C THR A 79 -19.78 -12.26 10.03
N GLU A 80 -19.21 -13.41 9.59
CA GLU A 80 -19.59 -14.76 10.09
C GLU A 80 -19.49 -14.91 11.60
N SER A 81 -18.51 -14.23 12.23
CA SER A 81 -18.29 -14.25 13.67
C SER A 81 -19.27 -13.37 14.48
N GLY A 82 -20.22 -12.70 13.80
CA GLY A 82 -21.27 -11.91 14.45
C GLY A 82 -21.07 -10.40 14.40
N ALA A 83 -20.15 -9.89 13.56
CA ALA A 83 -20.04 -8.45 13.35
C ALA A 83 -21.31 -7.89 12.69
N GLU A 84 -21.75 -6.72 13.15
CA GLU A 84 -22.97 -6.05 12.72
C GLU A 84 -22.71 -4.98 11.66
N GLU A 85 -21.49 -4.47 11.61
CA GLU A 85 -21.03 -3.41 10.71
C GLU A 85 -19.68 -3.78 10.06
N VAL A 86 -19.36 -3.17 8.93
CA VAL A 86 -18.08 -3.36 8.22
C VAL A 86 -17.44 -2.01 7.95
N LEU A 87 -16.15 -1.88 8.26
CA LEU A 87 -15.30 -0.82 7.76
C LEU A 87 -14.39 -1.38 6.67
N THR A 88 -14.48 -0.81 5.47
CA THR A 88 -13.63 -1.15 4.33
C THR A 88 -12.71 0.02 4.02
N ILE A 89 -11.40 -0.20 4.03
CA ILE A 89 -10.39 0.82 3.65
C ILE A 89 -9.58 0.25 2.49
N VAL A 90 -9.57 0.93 1.36
CA VAL A 90 -8.97 0.41 0.11
C VAL A 90 -8.01 1.40 -0.53
N ILE A 91 -7.23 0.91 -1.50
CA ILE A 91 -6.32 1.69 -2.32
C ILE A 91 -7.00 2.95 -2.89
N SER A 92 -6.20 4.00 -3.09
CA SER A 92 -6.64 5.26 -3.69
C SER A 92 -7.50 5.05 -4.95
N SER A 93 -8.65 5.71 -4.98
CA SER A 93 -9.56 5.77 -6.15
C SER A 93 -8.90 6.38 -7.38
N GLN A 94 -7.83 7.16 -7.21
CA GLN A 94 -7.02 7.72 -8.28
C GLN A 94 -6.06 6.71 -8.92
N MET A 95 -5.84 5.56 -8.27
CA MET A 95 -4.93 4.51 -8.74
C MET A 95 -5.67 3.27 -9.22
N SER A 96 -6.89 3.01 -8.70
CA SER A 96 -7.67 1.81 -9.01
C SER A 96 -9.17 2.05 -8.84
N GLY A 97 -9.99 1.37 -9.64
CA GLY A 97 -11.44 1.32 -9.45
C GLY A 97 -11.90 0.44 -8.29
N THR A 98 -10.99 -0.04 -7.45
CA THR A 98 -11.28 -0.88 -6.27
C THR A 98 -12.24 -0.17 -5.30
N TYR A 99 -12.07 1.13 -5.10
CA TYR A 99 -12.99 1.93 -4.28
C TYR A 99 -14.43 1.87 -4.80
N ASP A 100 -14.63 2.05 -6.11
CA ASP A 100 -15.97 2.00 -6.73
C ASP A 100 -16.57 0.60 -6.61
N SER A 101 -15.76 -0.46 -6.75
CA SER A 101 -16.21 -1.85 -6.55
C SER A 101 -16.67 -2.08 -5.10
N ALA A 102 -15.91 -1.59 -4.11
CA ALA A 102 -16.28 -1.70 -2.69
C ALA A 102 -17.55 -0.91 -2.34
N VAL A 103 -17.72 0.30 -2.91
CA VAL A 103 -18.94 1.11 -2.73
C VAL A 103 -20.17 0.42 -3.32
N ARG A 104 -20.06 -0.18 -4.51
CA ARG A 104 -21.16 -0.95 -5.11
C ARG A 104 -21.49 -2.19 -4.26
N ALA A 105 -20.49 -2.90 -3.77
CA ALA A 105 -20.67 -4.04 -2.89
C ALA A 105 -21.40 -3.65 -1.58
N ALA A 106 -21.06 -2.48 -1.01
CA ALA A 106 -21.73 -1.96 0.18
C ALA A 106 -23.24 -1.73 -0.04
N GLN A 107 -23.65 -1.36 -1.26
CA GLN A 107 -25.07 -1.21 -1.62
C GLN A 107 -25.78 -2.55 -1.84
N MET A 108 -25.03 -3.63 -2.13
CA MET A 108 -25.54 -4.97 -2.36
C MET A 108 -25.63 -5.80 -1.07
N PHE A 109 -24.93 -5.37 -0.02
CA PHE A 109 -24.84 -6.10 1.24
C PHE A 109 -25.89 -5.63 2.25
N GLU A 110 -26.45 -6.55 3.02
CA GLU A 110 -27.58 -6.24 3.93
C GLU A 110 -27.20 -5.46 5.19
N LYS A 111 -25.92 -5.62 5.66
CA LYS A 111 -25.43 -4.93 6.86
C LYS A 111 -24.80 -3.59 6.48
N SER A 112 -24.65 -2.71 7.46
CA SER A 112 -23.99 -1.41 7.30
C SER A 112 -22.51 -1.57 6.90
N VAL A 113 -22.13 -1.01 5.76
CA VAL A 113 -20.74 -0.95 5.30
C VAL A 113 -20.33 0.48 5.05
N GLN A 114 -19.25 0.91 5.70
CA GLN A 114 -18.59 2.18 5.40
C GLN A 114 -17.33 1.92 4.58
N VAL A 115 -17.15 2.65 3.49
CA VAL A 115 -15.98 2.53 2.60
C VAL A 115 -15.17 3.81 2.67
N LEU A 116 -13.86 3.68 2.98
CA LEU A 116 -12.90 4.79 2.96
C LEU A 116 -11.93 4.63 1.79
N ASP A 117 -11.79 5.70 1.02
CA ASP A 117 -10.65 5.89 0.12
C ASP A 117 -9.44 6.26 0.97
N SER A 118 -8.40 5.43 0.97
CA SER A 118 -7.19 5.71 1.74
C SER A 118 -6.38 6.87 1.16
N HIS A 119 -6.64 7.31 -0.06
CA HIS A 119 -5.77 8.20 -0.83
C HIS A 119 -4.31 7.71 -0.87
N ASN A 120 -4.09 6.41 -0.74
CA ASN A 120 -2.78 5.82 -0.64
C ASN A 120 -2.76 4.40 -1.20
N ASN A 121 -1.63 3.73 -1.10
CA ASN A 121 -1.42 2.31 -1.39
C ASN A 121 -0.38 1.74 -0.43
N SER A 122 -0.05 0.46 -0.56
CA SER A 122 0.96 -0.21 0.24
C SER A 122 0.74 0.06 1.74
N MET A 123 1.81 0.22 2.51
CA MET A 123 1.68 0.55 3.93
C MET A 123 1.13 1.97 4.20
N GLY A 124 1.01 2.84 3.21
CA GLY A 124 0.24 4.07 3.35
C GLY A 124 -1.26 3.83 3.54
N LEU A 125 -1.79 2.77 2.92
CA LEU A 125 -3.10 2.17 3.22
C LEU A 125 -3.00 1.31 4.49
N GLY A 126 -1.99 0.45 4.59
CA GLY A 126 -1.84 -0.50 5.69
C GLY A 126 -1.83 0.16 7.08
N TRP A 127 -1.13 1.27 7.26
CA TRP A 127 -1.11 2.00 8.53
C TRP A 127 -2.47 2.58 8.92
N GLN A 128 -3.30 3.00 7.97
CA GLN A 128 -4.66 3.45 8.22
C GLN A 128 -5.54 2.28 8.70
N VAL A 129 -5.41 1.12 8.06
CA VAL A 129 -6.11 -0.11 8.46
C VAL A 129 -5.68 -0.55 9.86
N ILE A 130 -4.38 -0.51 10.18
CA ILE A 130 -3.85 -0.86 11.50
C ILE A 130 -4.33 0.13 12.58
N ALA A 131 -4.39 1.44 12.28
CA ALA A 131 -4.92 2.42 13.22
C ALA A 131 -6.40 2.16 13.54
N ALA A 132 -7.22 1.85 12.52
CA ALA A 132 -8.61 1.45 12.72
C ALA A 132 -8.73 0.16 13.55
N ALA A 133 -7.88 -0.85 13.27
CA ALA A 133 -7.86 -2.11 14.02
C ALA A 133 -7.50 -1.91 15.49
N ARG A 134 -6.50 -1.09 15.80
CA ARG A 134 -6.11 -0.75 17.18
C ARG A 134 -7.21 0.02 17.93
N THR A 135 -7.89 0.93 17.22
CA THR A 135 -9.05 1.64 17.79
C THR A 135 -10.17 0.67 18.13
N ARG A 136 -10.44 -0.32 17.27
CA ARG A 136 -11.40 -1.40 17.52
C ARG A 136 -11.01 -2.25 18.73
N GLU A 137 -9.75 -2.66 18.85
CA GLU A 137 -9.26 -3.40 20.03
C GLU A 137 -9.42 -2.61 21.34
N ALA A 138 -9.28 -1.28 21.28
CA ALA A 138 -9.50 -0.39 22.42
C ALA A 138 -11.00 -0.16 22.74
N GLY A 139 -11.93 -0.82 22.02
CA GLY A 139 -13.37 -0.71 22.22
C GLY A 139 -14.03 0.44 21.48
N GLY A 140 -13.32 1.07 20.52
CA GLY A 140 -13.87 2.13 19.67
C GLY A 140 -14.92 1.58 18.69
N ASP A 141 -15.93 2.41 18.40
CA ASP A 141 -16.97 2.14 17.42
C ASP A 141 -16.50 2.45 15.98
N LEU A 142 -17.38 2.20 15.00
CA LEU A 142 -17.12 2.44 13.59
C LEU A 142 -16.67 3.89 13.31
N ALA A 143 -17.30 4.88 13.96
CA ALA A 143 -16.95 6.29 13.76
C ALA A 143 -15.53 6.61 14.29
N ALA A 144 -15.17 6.09 15.46
CA ALA A 144 -13.85 6.23 16.04
C ALA A 144 -12.77 5.55 15.18
N MET A 145 -13.04 4.35 14.62
CA MET A 145 -12.16 3.65 13.70
C MET A 145 -11.90 4.46 12.42
N MET A 146 -12.95 5.03 11.82
CA MET A 146 -12.84 5.88 10.63
C MET A 146 -12.04 7.14 10.91
N GLU A 147 -12.25 7.78 12.04
CA GLU A 147 -11.53 8.98 12.45
C GLU A 147 -10.04 8.70 12.67
N SER A 148 -9.70 7.57 13.30
CA SER A 148 -8.30 7.18 13.51
C SER A 148 -7.58 6.91 12.19
N ALA A 149 -8.23 6.22 11.23
CA ALA A 149 -7.69 6.01 9.89
C ALA A 149 -7.44 7.34 9.16
N LYS A 150 -8.39 8.28 9.20
CA LYS A 150 -8.26 9.61 8.59
C LYS A 150 -7.14 10.43 9.21
N LYS A 151 -6.95 10.37 10.54
CA LYS A 151 -5.84 11.05 11.23
C LYS A 151 -4.49 10.53 10.76
N VAL A 152 -4.33 9.23 10.60
CA VAL A 152 -3.11 8.62 10.05
C VAL A 152 -2.92 9.03 8.60
N SER A 153 -3.97 8.98 7.77
CA SER A 153 -3.92 9.41 6.37
C SER A 153 -3.40 10.85 6.22
N ALA A 154 -3.90 11.78 7.05
CA ALA A 154 -3.51 13.19 7.00
C ALA A 154 -2.05 13.47 7.37
N LYS A 155 -1.41 12.54 8.10
CA LYS A 155 0.00 12.65 8.53
C LYS A 155 0.95 11.75 7.72
N MET A 156 0.42 11.03 6.73
CA MET A 156 1.19 10.04 5.98
C MET A 156 2.26 10.68 5.11
N VAL A 157 3.49 10.21 5.27
CA VAL A 157 4.63 10.54 4.41
C VAL A 157 5.03 9.27 3.66
N TYR A 158 5.03 9.31 2.32
CA TYR A 158 5.33 8.15 1.50
C TYR A 158 6.12 8.52 0.26
N TYR A 159 7.40 8.13 0.22
CA TYR A 159 8.32 8.33 -0.89
C TYR A 159 8.80 6.99 -1.45
N VAL A 160 8.98 6.93 -2.78
CA VAL A 160 9.41 5.73 -3.50
C VAL A 160 10.55 6.06 -4.46
N ALA A 161 11.72 5.45 -4.26
CA ALA A 161 12.83 5.47 -5.19
C ALA A 161 12.67 4.34 -6.21
N LEU A 162 12.51 4.68 -7.48
CA LEU A 162 12.35 3.73 -8.57
C LEU A 162 13.68 3.46 -9.29
N ASP A 163 13.78 2.29 -9.86
CA ASP A 163 14.90 1.97 -10.76
C ASP A 163 14.67 2.55 -12.15
N THR A 164 13.43 2.57 -12.59
CA THR A 164 12.98 3.16 -13.86
C THR A 164 11.53 3.63 -13.74
N ILE A 165 11.13 4.59 -14.58
CA ILE A 165 9.74 5.05 -14.71
C ILE A 165 8.90 4.18 -15.66
N GLU A 166 9.54 3.24 -16.35
CA GLU A 166 8.95 2.44 -17.42
C GLU A 166 7.70 1.67 -16.98
N TYR A 167 7.75 1.04 -15.81
CA TYR A 167 6.62 0.24 -15.27
C TYR A 167 5.41 1.11 -14.96
N LEU A 168 5.60 2.28 -14.36
CA LEU A 168 4.51 3.24 -14.13
C LEU A 168 3.89 3.75 -15.44
N SER A 169 4.73 3.96 -16.46
CA SER A 169 4.29 4.39 -17.78
C SER A 169 3.47 3.31 -18.47
N LYS A 170 3.98 2.07 -18.55
CA LYS A 170 3.28 0.94 -19.14
C LYS A 170 1.97 0.61 -18.41
N GLY A 171 1.98 0.72 -17.08
CA GLY A 171 0.80 0.47 -16.25
C GLY A 171 -0.23 1.62 -16.24
N GLY A 172 0.06 2.78 -16.83
CA GLY A 172 -0.83 3.93 -16.86
C GLY A 172 -1.05 4.63 -15.51
N ARG A 173 -0.29 4.31 -14.47
CA ARG A 173 -0.36 4.90 -13.11
C ARG A 173 0.76 5.92 -12.86
N ILE A 174 1.31 6.48 -13.92
CA ILE A 174 2.43 7.43 -13.89
C ILE A 174 2.08 8.78 -13.23
N GLY A 175 0.82 9.20 -13.26
CA GLY A 175 0.37 10.46 -12.67
C GLY A 175 1.24 11.65 -13.08
N GLY A 176 1.55 12.54 -12.13
CA GLY A 176 2.42 13.69 -12.38
C GLY A 176 3.88 13.36 -12.70
N ALA A 177 4.31 12.10 -12.52
CA ALA A 177 5.65 11.66 -12.86
C ALA A 177 5.89 11.53 -14.40
N VAL A 178 4.87 11.80 -15.23
CA VAL A 178 4.97 11.87 -16.70
C VAL A 178 6.12 12.78 -17.16
N LYS A 179 6.46 13.82 -16.42
CA LYS A 179 7.60 14.71 -16.71
C LYS A 179 8.98 14.04 -16.69
N PHE A 180 9.09 12.80 -16.18
CA PHE A 180 10.33 12.03 -16.23
C PHE A 180 10.45 11.17 -17.50
N LEU A 181 9.41 11.07 -18.35
CA LEU A 181 9.44 10.21 -19.54
C LEU A 181 10.58 10.55 -20.49
N ASP A 182 10.86 11.83 -20.72
CA ASP A 182 11.97 12.27 -21.60
C ASP A 182 13.36 11.90 -21.06
N SER A 183 13.44 11.50 -19.80
CA SER A 183 14.68 11.19 -19.08
C SER A 183 14.79 9.71 -18.66
N ILE A 184 13.93 8.85 -19.18
CA ILE A 184 13.72 7.45 -18.73
C ILE A 184 15.03 6.65 -18.54
N LEU A 185 16.01 6.84 -19.45
CA LEU A 185 17.29 6.10 -19.43
C LEU A 185 18.41 6.82 -18.67
N LYS A 186 18.17 8.04 -18.18
CA LYS A 186 19.24 8.91 -17.63
C LYS A 186 19.11 9.18 -16.15
N VAL A 187 17.96 8.88 -15.55
CA VAL A 187 17.71 9.21 -14.14
C VAL A 187 17.04 8.06 -13.41
N LYS A 188 17.29 7.98 -12.09
CA LYS A 188 16.56 7.17 -11.14
C LYS A 188 15.49 8.08 -10.50
N PRO A 189 14.19 7.80 -10.78
CA PRO A 189 13.11 8.67 -10.30
C PRO A 189 12.90 8.52 -8.79
N LEU A 190 12.62 9.63 -8.14
CA LEU A 190 11.97 9.68 -6.83
C LEU A 190 10.56 10.20 -7.02
N ILE A 191 9.59 9.49 -6.48
CA ILE A 191 8.17 9.86 -6.51
C ILE A 191 7.62 9.85 -5.08
N TYR A 192 6.47 10.47 -4.89
CA TYR A 192 5.70 10.41 -3.65
C TYR A 192 4.21 10.32 -3.93
N VAL A 193 3.45 9.85 -2.96
CA VAL A 193 1.99 9.86 -3.00
C VAL A 193 1.50 11.12 -2.29
N LYS A 194 0.68 11.91 -2.96
CA LYS A 194 0.06 13.11 -2.37
C LYS A 194 -1.06 12.69 -1.43
N PRO A 195 -0.97 12.93 -0.12
CA PRO A 195 -1.99 12.48 0.83
C PRO A 195 -3.36 13.14 0.59
N GLU A 196 -3.38 14.37 0.04
CA GLU A 196 -4.62 15.11 -0.19
C GLU A 196 -5.44 14.55 -1.37
N THR A 197 -4.77 13.94 -2.34
CA THR A 197 -5.41 13.49 -3.60
C THR A 197 -5.24 12.01 -3.90
N GLY A 198 -4.33 11.32 -3.23
CA GLY A 198 -4.02 9.93 -3.55
C GLY A 198 -3.35 9.73 -4.91
N THR A 199 -2.71 10.76 -5.48
CA THR A 199 -2.07 10.69 -6.79
C THR A 199 -0.56 10.58 -6.67
N VAL A 200 0.08 9.91 -7.66
CA VAL A 200 1.53 9.87 -7.80
C VAL A 200 2.06 11.22 -8.27
N ALA A 201 3.06 11.74 -7.57
CA ALA A 201 3.73 12.98 -7.91
C ALA A 201 5.26 12.78 -7.97
N PRO A 202 5.95 13.55 -8.82
CA PRO A 202 7.39 13.48 -8.93
C PRO A 202 8.09 14.29 -7.84
N ALA A 203 9.16 13.73 -7.28
CA ALA A 203 10.14 14.44 -6.46
C ALA A 203 11.46 14.63 -7.23
N LEU A 204 12.56 14.90 -6.53
CA LEU A 204 13.86 15.13 -7.18
C LEU A 204 14.49 13.83 -7.69
N PRO A 205 14.75 13.69 -8.99
CA PRO A 205 15.42 12.52 -9.53
C PRO A 205 16.92 12.53 -9.21
N SER A 206 17.56 11.36 -9.33
CA SER A 206 19.03 11.24 -9.24
C SER A 206 19.61 10.52 -10.45
N ARG A 207 20.90 10.69 -10.70
CA ARG A 207 21.60 9.98 -11.78
C ARG A 207 22.14 8.62 -11.35
N SER A 208 22.11 8.29 -10.06
CA SER A 208 22.65 7.05 -9.53
C SER A 208 21.72 6.41 -8.51
N ARG A 209 21.85 5.09 -8.33
CA ARG A 209 21.14 4.33 -7.30
C ARG A 209 21.41 4.89 -5.90
N ALA A 210 22.67 5.06 -5.53
CA ALA A 210 23.04 5.63 -4.24
C ALA A 210 22.46 7.04 -4.03
N GLY A 211 22.44 7.85 -5.09
CA GLY A 211 21.89 9.20 -5.05
C GLY A 211 20.37 9.19 -4.80
N VAL A 212 19.59 8.35 -5.49
CA VAL A 212 18.14 8.31 -5.28
C VAL A 212 17.76 7.74 -3.91
N LEU A 213 18.50 6.74 -3.40
CA LEU A 213 18.28 6.23 -2.04
C LEU A 213 18.60 7.28 -0.96
N LYS A 214 19.67 8.06 -1.17
CA LYS A 214 19.97 9.21 -0.30
C LYS A 214 18.85 10.27 -0.36
N SER A 215 18.33 10.57 -1.54
CA SER A 215 17.21 11.52 -1.70
C SER A 215 15.93 10.99 -1.06
N LEU A 216 15.62 9.70 -1.23
CA LEU A 216 14.50 9.01 -0.57
C LEU A 216 14.54 9.23 0.95
N TYR A 217 15.69 8.92 1.55
CA TYR A 217 15.89 9.08 2.99
C TYR A 217 15.70 10.54 3.44
N ASN A 218 16.40 11.46 2.78
CA ASN A 218 16.37 12.87 3.15
C ASN A 218 14.98 13.49 2.98
N GLU A 219 14.28 13.20 1.88
CA GLU A 219 12.93 13.73 1.65
C GLU A 219 11.91 13.16 2.64
N PHE A 220 12.01 11.88 3.00
CA PHE A 220 11.13 11.31 4.01
C PHE A 220 11.32 12.00 5.37
N PHE A 221 12.55 12.09 5.88
CA PHE A 221 12.83 12.68 7.19
C PHE A 221 12.70 14.21 7.24
N LYS A 222 12.68 14.88 6.11
CA LYS A 222 12.34 16.30 6.01
C LYS A 222 10.85 16.59 6.22
N HIS A 223 9.98 15.60 5.91
CA HIS A 223 8.53 15.80 5.91
C HIS A 223 7.82 15.10 7.08
N ILE A 224 8.46 14.17 7.78
CA ILE A 224 7.90 13.55 8.98
C ILE A 224 8.33 14.31 10.24
N ASP A 225 7.44 14.42 11.23
CA ASP A 225 7.76 15.05 12.52
C ASP A 225 8.57 14.08 13.40
N THR A 226 9.89 14.22 13.37
CA THR A 226 10.81 13.37 14.15
C THR A 226 10.81 13.63 15.66
N SER A 227 10.10 14.64 16.13
CA SER A 227 9.95 14.93 17.57
C SER A 227 8.87 14.08 18.23
N LYS A 228 8.08 13.35 17.45
CA LYS A 228 6.96 12.51 17.86
C LYS A 228 7.25 11.03 17.66
N PRO A 229 6.50 10.13 18.34
CA PRO A 229 6.58 8.69 18.06
C PRO A 229 6.28 8.40 16.60
N MET A 230 7.19 7.72 15.92
CA MET A 230 7.09 7.41 14.49
C MET A 230 6.77 5.94 14.25
N HIS A 231 5.87 5.70 13.30
CA HIS A 231 5.56 4.39 12.74
C HIS A 231 6.08 4.36 11.30
N ILE A 232 7.09 3.52 11.04
CA ILE A 232 7.81 3.52 9.76
C ILE A 232 7.81 2.13 9.14
N THR A 233 7.62 2.05 7.84
CA THR A 233 7.83 0.83 7.06
C THR A 233 8.82 1.11 5.93
N ILE A 234 9.80 0.24 5.80
CA ILE A 234 10.69 0.20 4.64
C ILE A 234 10.14 -0.86 3.67
N LEU A 235 9.87 -0.47 2.46
CA LEU A 235 9.26 -1.30 1.42
C LEU A 235 10.25 -1.57 0.30
N HIS A 236 10.21 -2.77 -0.28
CA HIS A 236 11.09 -3.09 -1.40
C HIS A 236 10.49 -4.04 -2.43
N ASN A 237 10.88 -3.84 -3.69
CA ASN A 237 10.55 -4.69 -4.82
C ASN A 237 11.76 -5.56 -5.17
N ASN A 238 11.97 -6.68 -4.44
CA ASN A 238 13.15 -7.53 -4.58
C ASN A 238 14.50 -6.79 -4.44
N ALA A 239 14.56 -5.79 -3.54
CA ALA A 239 15.75 -4.96 -3.22
C ALA A 239 16.05 -4.98 -1.71
N GLU A 240 15.99 -6.15 -1.10
CA GLU A 240 16.07 -6.36 0.36
C GLU A 240 17.34 -5.76 0.97
N LYS A 241 18.49 -5.88 0.27
CA LYS A 241 19.76 -5.34 0.76
C LYS A 241 19.70 -3.83 0.98
N ASP A 242 19.14 -3.09 0.02
CA ASP A 242 19.00 -1.63 0.14
C ASP A 242 18.00 -1.26 1.24
N ALA A 243 16.88 -2.00 1.31
CA ALA A 243 15.85 -1.78 2.32
C ALA A 243 16.39 -2.00 3.74
N LYS A 244 17.11 -3.08 3.99
CA LYS A 244 17.74 -3.37 5.28
C LYS A 244 18.82 -2.35 5.66
N ALA A 245 19.58 -1.86 4.70
CA ALA A 245 20.56 -0.79 4.97
C ALA A 245 19.87 0.52 5.40
N ILE A 246 18.73 0.86 4.80
CA ILE A 246 17.92 2.01 5.21
C ILE A 246 17.31 1.76 6.59
N GLU A 247 16.74 0.59 6.86
CA GLU A 247 16.18 0.27 8.17
C GLU A 247 17.22 0.38 9.27
N ALA A 248 18.41 -0.17 9.07
CA ALA A 248 19.51 -0.10 10.03
C ALA A 248 19.90 1.36 10.33
N ARG A 249 20.01 2.18 9.30
CA ARG A 249 20.30 3.61 9.45
C ARG A 249 19.20 4.34 10.22
N VAL A 250 17.92 4.06 9.93
CA VAL A 250 16.80 4.67 10.68
C VAL A 250 16.86 4.31 12.14
N ARG A 251 17.16 3.05 12.47
CA ARG A 251 17.30 2.59 13.86
C ARG A 251 18.49 3.25 14.58
N GLU A 252 19.57 3.55 13.86
CA GLU A 252 20.76 4.22 14.40
C GLU A 252 20.53 5.73 14.66
N GLU A 253 19.88 6.42 13.71
CA GLU A 253 19.70 7.88 13.77
C GLU A 253 18.44 8.31 14.53
N TYR A 254 17.42 7.44 14.59
CA TYR A 254 16.13 7.70 15.23
C TYR A 254 15.70 6.50 16.08
N SER A 255 14.77 6.71 16.98
CA SER A 255 14.17 5.64 17.77
C SER A 255 12.66 5.54 17.47
N PRO A 256 12.27 5.06 16.26
CA PRO A 256 10.86 4.97 15.91
C PRO A 256 10.14 4.01 16.87
N LEU A 257 8.87 4.31 17.17
CA LEU A 257 8.04 3.45 17.99
C LEU A 257 7.86 2.07 17.32
N GLU A 258 7.69 2.07 16.01
CA GLU A 258 7.62 0.86 15.20
C GLU A 258 8.40 1.06 13.91
N ILE A 259 9.19 0.06 13.53
CA ILE A 259 9.83 -0.02 12.22
C ILE A 259 10.00 -1.47 11.79
N PHE A 260 9.66 -1.77 10.55
CA PHE A 260 9.90 -3.06 9.90
C PHE A 260 10.10 -2.90 8.40
N THR A 261 10.65 -3.95 7.79
CA THR A 261 10.84 -4.05 6.34
C THR A 261 9.89 -5.11 5.78
N THR A 262 9.22 -4.82 4.66
CA THR A 262 8.36 -5.77 3.95
C THR A 262 8.58 -5.69 2.44
N ILE A 263 8.29 -6.79 1.76
CA ILE A 263 8.30 -6.87 0.30
C ILE A 263 6.95 -6.40 -0.24
N VAL A 264 6.99 -5.61 -1.31
CA VAL A 264 5.80 -5.05 -1.96
C VAL A 264 5.06 -6.14 -2.73
N THR A 265 3.73 -6.15 -2.64
CA THR A 265 2.86 -7.11 -3.33
C THR A 265 3.00 -7.06 -4.85
N PRO A 266 2.70 -8.18 -5.54
CA PRO A 266 2.69 -8.27 -7.00
C PRO A 266 1.92 -7.14 -7.69
N ILE A 267 0.75 -6.77 -7.19
CA ILE A 267 -0.10 -5.73 -7.79
C ILE A 267 0.66 -4.40 -7.94
N LEU A 268 1.30 -3.94 -6.88
CA LEU A 268 2.08 -2.71 -6.93
C LEU A 268 3.39 -2.91 -7.70
N GLY A 269 3.98 -4.11 -7.62
CA GLY A 269 5.16 -4.52 -8.36
C GLY A 269 5.03 -4.40 -9.87
N VAL A 270 3.83 -4.71 -10.43
CA VAL A 270 3.51 -4.52 -11.86
C VAL A 270 3.74 -3.07 -12.30
N HIS A 271 3.41 -2.10 -11.44
CA HIS A 271 3.47 -0.68 -11.77
C HIS A 271 4.79 -0.01 -11.35
N THR A 272 5.47 -0.51 -10.33
CA THR A 272 6.72 0.10 -9.82
C THR A 272 7.98 -0.61 -10.29
N GLY A 273 7.84 -1.84 -10.77
CA GLY A 273 8.93 -2.66 -11.27
C GLY A 273 9.87 -3.17 -10.17
N PRO A 274 10.84 -4.03 -10.54
CA PRO A 274 11.85 -4.54 -9.62
C PRO A 274 12.82 -3.43 -9.21
N GLY A 275 13.45 -3.59 -8.06
CA GLY A 275 14.46 -2.66 -7.55
C GLY A 275 13.91 -1.40 -6.89
N ALA A 276 12.60 -1.18 -6.85
CA ALA A 276 12.05 -0.06 -6.10
C ALA A 276 12.31 -0.23 -4.58
N VAL A 277 12.55 0.89 -3.91
CA VAL A 277 12.64 0.96 -2.45
C VAL A 277 11.84 2.18 -1.98
N ALA A 278 11.08 2.01 -0.91
CA ALA A 278 10.27 3.08 -0.38
C ALA A 278 10.40 3.22 1.14
N ILE A 279 10.09 4.40 1.64
CA ILE A 279 9.87 4.67 3.06
C ILE A 279 8.46 5.24 3.19
N CYS A 280 7.68 4.61 4.05
CA CYS A 280 6.31 4.99 4.33
C CYS A 280 6.12 5.07 5.84
N GLY A 281 5.44 6.13 6.33
CA GLY A 281 5.20 6.24 7.76
C GLY A 281 4.49 7.53 8.15
N TYR A 282 4.16 7.61 9.43
CA TYR A 282 3.55 8.79 10.06
C TYR A 282 4.09 9.00 11.47
N ALA A 283 3.88 10.19 12.01
CA ALA A 283 4.16 10.54 13.41
C ALA A 283 2.84 10.81 14.16
N GLU A 284 2.75 10.37 15.43
CA GLU A 284 1.55 10.52 16.26
C GLU A 284 1.14 11.97 16.55
#